data_bb24bf7b7b4503078d431deb474cb661
#
_entry.id   bb24bf7b7b4503078d431deb474cb661
#
_cell.length_a   1.000
_cell.length_b   1.000
_cell.length_c   1.000
_cell.angle_alpha   90.00
_cell.angle_beta   90.00
_cell.angle_gamma   90.00
#
_symmetry.space_group_name_H-M   'P 1'
#
loop_
_entity.id
_entity.type
_entity.pdbx_description
1 polymer ?
#
loop_
_entity_poly.entity_id
_entity_poly.type
_entity_poly.pdbx_seq_one_letter_code
_entity_poly.pdbx_strand_id
1 'polypeptide(L)'
;MQPAPSTELAFLDDVLRRLADGARRHASRGPAERAALALAAARTVAAVATPWAEAAAAMKQAAEPGSRGGAAAPPPAAAVLAEELATGPMATVRLLVITSEALEDIARGGLPRLATPPRPGHPERRGDRLHAGLDDHVEVDVLPAGVAALHDRTVFRGYRGTVRCGSPGGLAAFDRAWAREIEARPAAGGVAVVLGAGNVTGLAAADAISQIFEHGRAVLLKLHPLHGALEPIFRDALRPLVVAGVLEFVTGGVEVARAAVAAPLVSHVHLTGGEAAFDALVWGGPRRDRGPAARPVLAKPLTCELGNVTPWIVVPGRYTSRELECQADMIAASIVNNSSFNCIATKLVITCRSWDQRQELLDRVQWRLAAQPARRAWYPGSTALWETLAERQAPADGTLPTVFRAGLDPDRDARWTEREWFVPCAGEIALEADSVDAFCSRALEFTRHLPGSLAASVTLPTTADPATRRRQEMLLDHLAYGVVAVNCWSALAYAMTSIPWGGFPGGTLEEPRSGLGTVHDPLLLPLVHNAILRGPLLIWPKPPWFPWHTRGARLTRG
;
A
#
# COMPACT_ATOMS: atom_id res chain seq x y z
N MET A 1 -21.57 -26.82 6.18
CA MET A 1 -20.72 -26.35 5.07
C MET A 1 -20.60 -27.49 4.08
N GLN A 2 -21.23 -27.40 2.92
CA GLN A 2 -21.10 -28.43 1.88
C GLN A 2 -19.69 -28.34 1.28
N PRO A 3 -19.01 -29.47 1.02
CA PRO A 3 -17.74 -29.45 0.29
C PRO A 3 -17.96 -28.88 -1.12
N ALA A 4 -17.00 -28.08 -1.58
CA ALA A 4 -17.00 -27.60 -2.96
C ALA A 4 -17.11 -28.79 -3.92
N PRO A 5 -17.93 -28.70 -4.99
CA PRO A 5 -18.12 -29.83 -5.89
C PRO A 5 -16.79 -30.22 -6.56
N SER A 6 -16.58 -31.51 -6.75
CA SER A 6 -15.39 -32.06 -7.40
C SER A 6 -15.08 -31.45 -8.79
N THR A 7 -16.08 -30.85 -9.40
CA THR A 7 -16.00 -30.14 -10.69
C THR A 7 -15.17 -28.85 -10.64
N GLU A 8 -15.20 -28.08 -9.53
CA GLU A 8 -14.42 -26.86 -9.37
C GLU A 8 -12.91 -27.16 -9.20
N LEU A 9 -12.57 -28.27 -8.54
CA LEU A 9 -11.19 -28.68 -8.37
C LEU A 9 -10.58 -29.23 -9.67
N ALA A 10 -11.35 -29.98 -10.48
CA ALA A 10 -10.90 -30.43 -11.80
C ALA A 10 -10.65 -29.24 -12.75
N PHE A 11 -11.49 -28.21 -12.69
CA PHE A 11 -11.31 -26.97 -13.43
C PHE A 11 -10.01 -26.26 -13.04
N LEU A 12 -9.67 -26.24 -11.74
CA LEU A 12 -8.46 -25.61 -11.23
C LEU A 12 -7.18 -26.23 -11.82
N ASP A 13 -7.11 -27.54 -11.93
CA ASP A 13 -5.96 -28.25 -12.51
C ASP A 13 -5.76 -27.89 -13.99
N ASP A 14 -6.83 -27.77 -14.75
CA ASP A 14 -6.76 -27.38 -16.17
C ASP A 14 -6.30 -25.93 -16.33
N VAL A 15 -6.79 -25.03 -15.47
CA VAL A 15 -6.33 -23.63 -15.43
C VAL A 15 -4.84 -23.56 -15.13
N LEU A 16 -4.38 -24.29 -14.12
CA LEU A 16 -2.96 -24.28 -13.71
C LEU A 16 -2.04 -24.88 -14.79
N ARG A 17 -2.49 -25.92 -15.52
CA ARG A 17 -1.73 -26.44 -16.69
C ARG A 17 -1.61 -25.38 -17.79
N ARG A 18 -2.70 -24.68 -18.16
CA ARG A 18 -2.64 -23.59 -19.13
C ARG A 18 -1.72 -22.47 -18.69
N LEU A 19 -1.74 -22.10 -17.40
CA LEU A 19 -0.83 -21.09 -16.84
C LEU A 19 0.61 -21.57 -16.86
N ALA A 20 0.90 -22.84 -16.58
CA ALA A 20 2.26 -23.38 -16.67
C ALA A 20 2.80 -23.32 -18.12
N ASP A 21 1.95 -23.61 -19.11
CA ASP A 21 2.30 -23.41 -20.53
C ASP A 21 2.51 -21.94 -20.87
N GLY A 22 1.67 -21.07 -20.34
CA GLY A 22 1.78 -19.62 -20.46
C GLY A 22 3.07 -19.09 -19.85
N ALA A 23 3.46 -19.58 -18.68
CA ALA A 23 4.71 -19.22 -18.01
C ALA A 23 5.94 -19.58 -18.88
N ARG A 24 5.95 -20.77 -19.49
CA ARG A 24 7.03 -21.18 -20.40
C ARG A 24 7.12 -20.24 -21.62
N ARG A 25 5.99 -19.91 -22.25
CA ARG A 25 5.98 -18.93 -23.35
C ARG A 25 6.39 -17.54 -22.89
N HIS A 26 6.00 -17.13 -21.67
CA HIS A 26 6.39 -15.84 -21.14
C HIS A 26 7.89 -15.75 -20.84
N ALA A 27 8.49 -16.82 -20.36
CA ALA A 27 9.93 -16.90 -20.12
C ALA A 27 10.76 -16.69 -21.40
N SER A 28 10.23 -17.08 -22.57
CA SER A 28 10.90 -16.86 -23.86
C SER A 28 10.70 -15.46 -24.45
N ARG A 29 9.78 -14.64 -23.89
CA ARG A 29 9.58 -13.26 -24.35
C ARG A 29 10.72 -12.37 -23.91
N GLY A 30 11.29 -11.62 -24.87
CA GLY A 30 12.27 -10.57 -24.58
C GLY A 30 11.65 -9.36 -23.87
N PRO A 31 12.48 -8.47 -23.31
CA PRO A 31 11.99 -7.28 -22.62
C PRO A 31 11.08 -6.39 -23.47
N ALA A 32 11.38 -6.23 -24.78
CA ALA A 32 10.55 -5.44 -25.70
C ALA A 32 9.13 -6.02 -25.88
N GLU A 33 9.00 -7.35 -25.97
CA GLU A 33 7.70 -8.00 -26.08
C GLU A 33 6.89 -7.90 -24.77
N ARG A 34 7.58 -8.00 -23.63
CA ARG A 34 6.98 -7.78 -22.30
C ARG A 34 6.52 -6.33 -22.14
N ALA A 35 7.31 -5.35 -22.61
CA ALA A 35 6.94 -3.94 -22.61
C ALA A 35 5.67 -3.68 -23.44
N ALA A 36 5.62 -4.25 -24.66
CA ALA A 36 4.44 -4.13 -25.52
C ALA A 36 3.18 -4.74 -24.87
N LEU A 37 3.34 -5.88 -24.18
CA LEU A 37 2.25 -6.54 -23.46
C LEU A 37 1.75 -5.68 -22.29
N ALA A 38 2.66 -5.07 -21.50
CA ALA A 38 2.31 -4.16 -20.42
C ALA A 38 1.54 -2.92 -20.94
N LEU A 39 2.02 -2.32 -22.03
CA LEU A 39 1.36 -1.17 -22.65
C LEU A 39 -0.02 -1.52 -23.23
N ALA A 40 -0.18 -2.72 -23.82
CA ALA A 40 -1.47 -3.20 -24.28
C ALA A 40 -2.47 -3.36 -23.12
N ALA A 41 -2.01 -3.90 -21.98
CA ALA A 41 -2.82 -4.00 -20.77
C ALA A 41 -3.17 -2.61 -20.20
N ALA A 42 -2.24 -1.64 -20.20
CA ALA A 42 -2.52 -0.28 -19.78
C ALA A 42 -3.67 0.36 -20.58
N ARG A 43 -3.68 0.15 -21.90
CA ARG A 43 -4.74 0.66 -22.80
C ARG A 43 -6.10 0.04 -22.51
N THR A 44 -6.15 -1.27 -22.24
CA THR A 44 -7.43 -1.94 -21.92
C THR A 44 -7.94 -1.55 -20.54
N VAL A 45 -7.07 -1.38 -19.54
CA VAL A 45 -7.47 -0.83 -18.22
C VAL A 45 -8.03 0.58 -18.37
N ALA A 46 -7.37 1.46 -19.13
CA ALA A 46 -7.84 2.83 -19.37
C ALA A 46 -9.21 2.84 -20.05
N ALA A 47 -9.46 1.93 -21.01
CA ALA A 47 -10.74 1.84 -21.71
C ALA A 47 -11.92 1.46 -20.79
N VAL A 48 -11.68 0.70 -19.74
CA VAL A 48 -12.72 0.27 -18.77
C VAL A 48 -12.64 1.00 -17.42
N ALA A 49 -11.86 2.08 -17.33
CA ALA A 49 -11.62 2.77 -16.07
C ALA A 49 -12.91 3.28 -15.39
N THR A 50 -13.83 3.86 -16.17
CA THR A 50 -15.11 4.35 -15.65
C THR A 50 -16.02 3.20 -15.20
N PRO A 51 -16.33 2.18 -16.02
CA PRO A 51 -17.10 1.01 -15.57
C PRO A 51 -16.49 0.33 -14.34
N TRP A 52 -15.17 0.19 -14.27
CA TRP A 52 -14.49 -0.37 -13.09
C TRP A 52 -14.79 0.44 -11.83
N ALA A 53 -14.53 1.75 -11.88
CA ALA A 53 -14.72 2.61 -10.71
C ALA A 53 -16.21 2.70 -10.28
N GLU A 54 -17.14 2.71 -11.23
CA GLU A 54 -18.57 2.74 -10.94
C GLU A 54 -19.05 1.44 -10.28
N ALA A 55 -18.63 0.28 -10.78
CA ALA A 55 -18.95 -1.00 -10.18
C ALA A 55 -18.33 -1.17 -8.78
N ALA A 56 -17.07 -0.74 -8.60
CA ALA A 56 -16.40 -0.75 -7.31
C ALA A 56 -17.09 0.19 -6.30
N ALA A 57 -17.46 1.39 -6.72
CA ALA A 57 -18.19 2.33 -5.88
C ALA A 57 -19.59 1.80 -5.50
N ALA A 58 -20.29 1.16 -6.41
CA ALA A 58 -21.59 0.53 -6.14
C ALA A 58 -21.44 -0.61 -5.10
N MET A 59 -20.44 -1.47 -5.26
CA MET A 59 -20.11 -2.54 -4.32
C MET A 59 -19.87 -1.98 -2.89
N LYS A 60 -19.09 -0.92 -2.75
CA LYS A 60 -18.77 -0.30 -1.45
C LYS A 60 -19.92 0.47 -0.81
N GLN A 61 -20.98 0.73 -1.55
CA GLN A 61 -22.21 1.32 -1.03
C GLN A 61 -23.28 0.29 -0.69
N ALA A 62 -23.07 -0.97 -1.05
CA ALA A 62 -23.90 -2.06 -0.58
C ALA A 62 -23.75 -2.24 0.94
N ALA A 63 -24.80 -2.73 1.61
CA ALA A 63 -24.73 -3.07 3.03
C ALA A 63 -23.79 -4.27 3.23
N GLU A 64 -23.23 -4.35 4.44
CA GLU A 64 -22.44 -5.53 4.85
C GLU A 64 -23.26 -6.81 4.62
N PRO A 65 -22.65 -7.88 4.02
CA PRO A 65 -23.34 -9.14 3.83
C PRO A 65 -23.90 -9.69 5.15
N GLY A 66 -25.22 -9.88 5.21
CA GLY A 66 -25.92 -10.34 6.43
C GLY A 66 -26.50 -9.23 7.31
N SER A 67 -26.32 -7.94 6.98
CA SER A 67 -26.98 -6.84 7.70
C SER A 67 -28.47 -6.76 7.39
N ARG A 68 -29.30 -6.41 8.39
CA ARG A 68 -30.78 -6.33 8.28
C ARG A 68 -31.23 -5.00 7.65
N GLY A 69 -30.84 -4.69 6.42
CA GLY A 69 -31.23 -3.43 5.81
C GLY A 69 -31.35 -3.53 4.27
N GLY A 70 -32.55 -3.84 3.80
CA GLY A 70 -32.87 -4.06 2.38
C GLY A 70 -33.25 -2.82 1.56
N ALA A 71 -32.70 -1.63 1.84
CA ALA A 71 -32.92 -0.47 0.97
C ALA A 71 -31.92 -0.51 -0.21
N ALA A 72 -32.40 -0.18 -1.43
CA ALA A 72 -31.54 -0.02 -2.60
C ALA A 72 -30.40 0.94 -2.27
N ALA A 73 -29.17 0.56 -2.65
CA ALA A 73 -27.99 1.40 -2.42
C ALA A 73 -28.18 2.76 -3.10
N PRO A 74 -27.92 3.88 -2.43
CA PRO A 74 -27.94 5.18 -3.08
C PRO A 74 -26.88 5.23 -4.20
N PRO A 75 -27.05 6.09 -5.21
CA PRO A 75 -26.04 6.24 -6.27
C PRO A 75 -24.68 6.62 -5.65
N PRO A 76 -23.58 6.15 -6.27
CA PRO A 76 -22.24 6.40 -5.74
C PRO A 76 -21.99 7.88 -5.49
N ALA A 77 -21.60 8.25 -4.27
CA ALA A 77 -21.17 9.61 -4.00
C ALA A 77 -19.95 9.94 -4.87
N ALA A 78 -19.88 11.15 -5.39
CA ALA A 78 -18.77 11.59 -6.26
C ALA A 78 -17.39 11.39 -5.63
N ALA A 79 -17.31 11.47 -4.30
CA ALA A 79 -16.09 11.20 -3.54
C ALA A 79 -15.67 9.74 -3.62
N VAL A 80 -16.61 8.79 -3.45
CA VAL A 80 -16.30 7.35 -3.56
C VAL A 80 -15.85 7.01 -4.97
N LEU A 81 -16.50 7.57 -5.99
CA LEU A 81 -16.10 7.37 -7.38
C LEU A 81 -14.69 7.93 -7.65
N ALA A 82 -14.34 9.09 -7.08
CA ALA A 82 -12.99 9.66 -7.23
C ALA A 82 -11.93 8.78 -6.55
N GLU A 83 -12.22 8.25 -5.38
CA GLU A 83 -11.35 7.31 -4.67
C GLU A 83 -11.12 6.04 -5.49
N GLU A 84 -12.19 5.45 -6.05
CA GLU A 84 -12.08 4.23 -6.86
C GLU A 84 -11.34 4.46 -8.18
N LEU A 85 -11.56 5.58 -8.85
CA LEU A 85 -10.78 5.95 -10.03
C LEU A 85 -9.29 6.05 -9.70
N ALA A 86 -8.94 6.73 -8.61
CA ALA A 86 -7.55 6.99 -8.24
C ALA A 86 -6.80 5.72 -7.79
N THR A 87 -7.45 4.86 -6.98
CA THR A 87 -6.79 3.69 -6.36
C THR A 87 -6.99 2.38 -7.14
N GLY A 88 -7.93 2.35 -8.07
CA GLY A 88 -8.19 1.23 -8.97
C GLY A 88 -7.50 1.42 -10.33
N PRO A 89 -8.26 1.82 -11.36
CA PRO A 89 -7.76 1.84 -12.73
C PRO A 89 -6.60 2.81 -12.96
N MET A 90 -6.58 4.00 -12.37
CA MET A 90 -5.50 4.97 -12.60
C MET A 90 -4.15 4.48 -12.08
N ALA A 91 -4.10 3.98 -10.84
CA ALA A 91 -2.88 3.40 -10.27
C ALA A 91 -2.42 2.19 -11.10
N THR A 92 -3.36 1.35 -11.57
CA THR A 92 -3.06 0.18 -12.42
C THR A 92 -2.50 0.58 -13.79
N VAL A 93 -3.09 1.59 -14.46
CA VAL A 93 -2.57 2.13 -15.72
C VAL A 93 -1.16 2.66 -15.51
N ARG A 94 -0.96 3.46 -14.46
CA ARG A 94 0.35 4.06 -14.19
C ARG A 94 1.42 3.00 -13.93
N LEU A 95 1.12 1.96 -13.13
CA LEU A 95 2.04 0.84 -12.89
C LEU A 95 2.45 0.16 -14.20
N LEU A 96 1.48 -0.15 -15.07
CA LEU A 96 1.72 -0.79 -16.36
C LEU A 96 2.54 0.09 -17.31
N VAL A 97 2.32 1.40 -17.32
CA VAL A 97 3.09 2.34 -18.14
C VAL A 97 4.54 2.41 -17.66
N ILE A 98 4.78 2.58 -16.35
CA ILE A 98 6.14 2.63 -15.79
C ILE A 98 6.85 1.29 -16.02
N THR A 99 6.16 0.17 -15.83
CA THR A 99 6.69 -1.17 -16.15
C THR A 99 7.08 -1.28 -17.62
N SER A 100 6.23 -0.80 -18.54
CA SER A 100 6.53 -0.81 -19.98
C SER A 100 7.76 0.04 -20.29
N GLU A 101 7.86 1.26 -19.75
CA GLU A 101 9.01 2.15 -19.95
C GLU A 101 10.32 1.54 -19.43
N ALA A 102 10.29 0.94 -18.24
CA ALA A 102 11.45 0.26 -17.66
C ALA A 102 11.90 -0.93 -18.52
N LEU A 103 10.96 -1.75 -18.99
CA LEU A 103 11.25 -2.89 -19.87
C LEU A 103 11.77 -2.45 -21.26
N GLU A 104 11.30 -1.31 -21.79
CA GLU A 104 11.85 -0.74 -23.03
C GLU A 104 13.29 -0.28 -22.85
N ASP A 105 13.65 0.32 -21.73
CA ASP A 105 15.01 0.72 -21.43
C ASP A 105 15.93 -0.49 -21.32
N ILE A 106 15.48 -1.55 -20.66
CA ILE A 106 16.18 -2.84 -20.57
C ILE A 106 16.35 -3.48 -21.96
N ALA A 107 15.32 -3.40 -22.82
CA ALA A 107 15.39 -3.91 -24.18
C ALA A 107 16.45 -3.22 -25.06
N ARG A 108 16.77 -1.96 -24.74
CA ARG A 108 17.86 -1.20 -25.39
C ARG A 108 19.23 -1.49 -24.78
N GLY A 109 19.32 -2.44 -23.85
CA GLY A 109 20.57 -2.83 -23.19
C GLY A 109 21.00 -1.91 -22.05
N GLY A 110 20.09 -1.09 -21.52
CA GLY A 110 20.32 -0.15 -20.42
C GLY A 110 19.66 -0.55 -19.11
N LEU A 111 19.90 0.27 -18.09
CA LEU A 111 19.12 0.28 -16.84
C LEU A 111 17.85 1.13 -17.04
N PRO A 112 16.77 0.88 -16.28
CA PRO A 112 15.62 1.77 -16.28
C PRO A 112 16.01 3.23 -16.02
N ARG A 113 15.50 4.15 -16.84
CA ARG A 113 15.86 5.57 -16.75
C ARG A 113 15.32 6.20 -15.48
N LEU A 114 16.20 6.94 -14.83
CA LEU A 114 15.89 7.74 -13.65
C LEU A 114 15.90 9.23 -14.01
N ALA A 115 15.20 10.06 -13.23
CA ALA A 115 15.22 11.51 -13.41
C ALA A 115 16.61 12.12 -13.10
N THR A 116 17.32 11.53 -12.15
CA THR A 116 18.67 11.92 -11.73
C THR A 116 19.51 10.66 -11.52
N PRO A 117 20.84 10.72 -11.74
CA PRO A 117 21.71 9.59 -11.41
C PRO A 117 21.60 9.20 -9.94
N PRO A 118 21.75 7.90 -9.60
CA PRO A 118 21.89 7.45 -8.23
C PRO A 118 23.04 8.17 -7.51
N ARG A 119 22.89 8.43 -6.22
CA ARG A 119 23.89 9.13 -5.42
C ARG A 119 24.20 8.38 -4.13
N PRO A 120 25.43 8.50 -3.58
CA PRO A 120 25.74 7.98 -2.26
C PRO A 120 24.80 8.60 -1.23
N GLY A 121 24.32 7.79 -0.29
CA GLY A 121 23.64 8.30 0.89
C GLY A 121 24.58 9.15 1.76
N HIS A 122 24.01 9.96 2.64
CA HIS A 122 24.80 10.86 3.49
C HIS A 122 25.75 10.11 4.42
N PRO A 123 27.08 10.37 4.37
CA PRO A 123 28.10 9.64 5.15
C PRO A 123 28.00 9.85 6.67
N GLU A 124 27.27 10.86 7.13
CA GLU A 124 27.10 11.17 8.55
C GLU A 124 26.17 10.19 9.30
N ARG A 125 25.61 9.23 8.59
CA ARG A 125 24.71 8.19 9.10
C ARG A 125 25.44 6.93 9.60
N ARG A 126 26.79 6.92 9.53
CA ARG A 126 27.61 5.80 9.99
C ARG A 126 27.62 5.69 11.51
N GLY A 127 27.26 4.53 12.03
CA GLY A 127 27.53 4.15 13.42
C GLY A 127 26.35 3.85 14.32
N ASP A 128 25.10 3.84 13.82
CA ASP A 128 23.97 3.43 14.64
C ASP A 128 23.68 1.93 14.46
N ARG A 129 23.92 1.14 15.53
CA ARG A 129 23.77 -0.33 15.53
C ARG A 129 22.35 -0.83 15.26
N LEU A 130 21.36 0.06 15.26
CA LEU A 130 19.95 -0.28 15.02
C LEU A 130 19.61 -0.52 13.55
N HIS A 131 20.46 -0.09 12.63
CA HIS A 131 20.25 -0.21 11.18
C HIS A 131 21.53 -0.75 10.51
N ALA A 132 22.02 -1.89 10.98
CA ALA A 132 23.12 -2.60 10.32
C ALA A 132 22.71 -2.90 8.87
N GLY A 133 23.19 -2.10 7.91
CA GLY A 133 22.86 -2.17 6.50
C GLY A 133 22.58 -0.81 5.83
N LEU A 134 22.36 0.27 6.61
CA LEU A 134 22.23 1.63 6.07
C LEU A 134 23.57 2.40 6.04
N ASP A 135 24.62 1.85 6.59
CA ASP A 135 25.94 2.51 6.64
C ASP A 135 26.51 2.80 5.24
N ASP A 136 26.19 1.94 4.27
CA ASP A 136 26.52 2.13 2.86
C ASP A 136 25.24 1.95 2.02
N HIS A 137 24.49 3.03 1.81
CA HIS A 137 23.32 3.00 0.94
C HIS A 137 23.47 3.98 -0.22
N VAL A 138 22.70 3.70 -1.27
CA VAL A 138 22.53 4.56 -2.44
C VAL A 138 21.12 5.10 -2.44
N GLU A 139 20.98 6.39 -2.69
CA GLU A 139 19.70 7.07 -2.89
C GLU A 139 19.37 7.16 -4.37
N VAL A 140 18.15 6.76 -4.72
CA VAL A 140 17.63 6.74 -6.08
C VAL A 140 16.36 7.58 -6.16
N ASP A 141 16.36 8.65 -6.94
CA ASP A 141 15.16 9.46 -7.16
C ASP A 141 14.28 8.76 -8.22
N VAL A 142 13.10 8.29 -7.77
CA VAL A 142 12.14 7.55 -8.59
C VAL A 142 10.88 8.36 -8.92
N LEU A 143 10.74 9.56 -8.36
CA LEU A 143 9.67 10.50 -8.68
C LEU A 143 10.28 11.92 -8.77
N PRO A 144 10.06 12.65 -9.86
CA PRO A 144 9.34 12.32 -11.11
C PRO A 144 9.94 11.12 -11.85
N ALA A 145 9.11 10.30 -12.53
CA ALA A 145 9.52 9.04 -13.11
C ALA A 145 9.68 9.10 -14.65
N GLY A 146 10.79 8.62 -15.17
CA GLY A 146 11.04 8.26 -16.57
C GLY A 146 10.54 9.27 -17.61
N VAL A 147 9.90 8.78 -18.65
CA VAL A 147 9.26 9.59 -19.71
C VAL A 147 8.00 10.27 -19.19
N ALA A 148 7.32 9.65 -18.22
CA ALA A 148 6.19 10.26 -17.51
C ALA A 148 6.60 11.48 -16.64
N ALA A 149 7.88 11.83 -16.57
CA ALA A 149 8.38 12.94 -15.75
C ALA A 149 7.70 14.28 -16.04
N LEU A 150 7.27 14.54 -17.29
CA LEU A 150 6.52 15.75 -17.62
C LEU A 150 5.13 15.75 -16.97
N HIS A 151 4.44 14.62 -17.04
CA HIS A 151 3.17 14.41 -16.35
C HIS A 151 3.36 14.55 -14.84
N ASP A 152 4.37 13.92 -14.27
CA ASP A 152 4.66 13.97 -12.84
C ASP A 152 4.98 15.39 -12.36
N ARG A 153 5.74 16.16 -13.12
CA ARG A 153 6.05 17.55 -12.78
C ARG A 153 4.83 18.47 -12.81
N THR A 154 3.79 18.09 -13.54
CA THR A 154 2.53 18.85 -13.61
C THR A 154 1.53 18.36 -12.56
N VAL A 155 1.26 17.08 -12.50
CA VAL A 155 0.23 16.47 -11.62
C VAL A 155 0.73 16.35 -10.18
N PHE A 156 1.98 15.94 -10.00
CA PHE A 156 2.62 15.77 -8.69
C PHE A 156 3.63 16.89 -8.41
N ARG A 157 3.26 18.10 -8.75
CA ARG A 157 4.12 19.28 -8.57
C ARG A 157 4.55 19.42 -7.11
N GLY A 158 5.87 19.49 -6.88
CA GLY A 158 6.45 19.63 -5.55
C GLY A 158 6.64 18.29 -4.80
N TYR A 159 6.24 17.18 -5.41
CA TYR A 159 6.54 15.85 -4.85
C TYR A 159 7.88 15.32 -5.34
N ARG A 160 8.58 14.63 -4.45
CA ARG A 160 9.82 13.91 -4.75
C ARG A 160 9.81 12.57 -4.02
N GLY A 161 10.04 11.48 -4.76
CA GLY A 161 10.20 10.13 -4.23
C GLY A 161 11.66 9.70 -4.33
N THR A 162 12.26 9.35 -3.21
CA THR A 162 13.64 8.84 -3.13
C THR A 162 13.63 7.46 -2.47
N VAL A 163 14.22 6.47 -3.11
CA VAL A 163 14.40 5.11 -2.59
C VAL A 163 15.79 4.98 -2.02
N ARG A 164 15.90 4.33 -0.88
CA ARG A 164 17.17 3.96 -0.26
C ARG A 164 17.44 2.49 -0.50
N CYS A 165 18.54 2.20 -1.16
CA CYS A 165 18.97 0.86 -1.49
C CYS A 165 20.27 0.53 -0.77
N GLY A 166 20.33 -0.63 -0.12
CA GLY A 166 21.57 -1.12 0.47
C GLY A 166 22.63 -1.32 -0.61
N SER A 167 23.85 -0.83 -0.39
CA SER A 167 24.93 -1.01 -1.35
C SER A 167 26.30 -1.08 -0.66
N PRO A 168 26.63 -2.22 -0.06
CA PRO A 168 27.99 -2.44 0.44
C PRO A 168 28.98 -2.33 -0.74
N GLY A 169 29.79 -1.26 -0.73
CA GLY A 169 30.76 -0.95 -1.80
C GLY A 169 30.34 0.17 -2.75
N GLY A 170 29.33 0.96 -2.40
CA GLY A 170 28.96 2.22 -3.06
C GLY A 170 28.33 2.08 -4.44
N LEU A 171 28.34 3.17 -5.22
CA LEU A 171 27.63 3.27 -6.52
C LEU A 171 27.97 2.16 -7.51
N ALA A 172 29.25 1.83 -7.68
CA ALA A 172 29.65 0.79 -8.65
C ALA A 172 29.17 -0.61 -8.23
N ALA A 173 29.00 -0.88 -6.95
CA ALA A 173 28.41 -2.11 -6.46
C ALA A 173 26.90 -2.12 -6.67
N PHE A 174 26.26 -0.97 -6.45
CA PHE A 174 24.84 -0.77 -6.73
C PHE A 174 24.50 -1.04 -8.20
N ASP A 175 25.22 -0.44 -9.15
CA ASP A 175 24.96 -0.62 -10.59
C ASP A 175 25.08 -2.10 -11.00
N ARG A 176 26.10 -2.80 -10.46
CA ARG A 176 26.23 -4.25 -10.71
C ARG A 176 25.12 -5.08 -10.08
N ALA A 177 24.68 -4.71 -8.89
CA ALA A 177 23.57 -5.38 -8.21
C ALA A 177 22.27 -5.15 -9.00
N TRP A 178 22.03 -3.93 -9.47
CA TRP A 178 20.84 -3.59 -10.25
C TRP A 178 20.81 -4.34 -11.58
N ALA A 179 21.91 -4.40 -12.30
CA ALA A 179 22.01 -5.21 -13.53
C ALA A 179 21.68 -6.70 -13.26
N ARG A 180 22.14 -7.26 -12.13
CA ARG A 180 21.82 -8.64 -11.74
C ARG A 180 20.33 -8.85 -11.43
N GLU A 181 19.69 -7.90 -10.75
CA GLU A 181 18.25 -7.96 -10.45
C GLU A 181 17.42 -7.95 -11.75
N ILE A 182 17.80 -7.11 -12.72
CA ILE A 182 17.14 -7.03 -14.02
C ILE A 182 17.21 -8.37 -14.79
N GLU A 183 18.30 -9.11 -14.65
CA GLU A 183 18.44 -10.43 -15.26
C GLU A 183 17.74 -11.53 -14.44
N ALA A 184 17.92 -11.52 -13.13
CA ALA A 184 17.51 -12.61 -12.24
C ALA A 184 16.01 -12.64 -11.95
N ARG A 185 15.38 -11.50 -11.65
CA ARG A 185 13.98 -11.46 -11.25
C ARG A 185 13.04 -11.98 -12.34
N PRO A 186 13.10 -11.45 -13.59
CA PRO A 186 12.24 -11.96 -14.65
C PRO A 186 12.49 -13.42 -15.03
N ALA A 187 13.66 -13.96 -14.71
CA ALA A 187 14.02 -15.35 -14.96
C ALA A 187 13.45 -16.34 -13.92
N ALA A 188 12.88 -15.86 -12.81
CA ALA A 188 12.31 -16.70 -11.76
C ALA A 188 11.23 -17.66 -12.30
N GLY A 189 10.35 -17.15 -13.18
CA GLY A 189 9.38 -17.97 -13.91
C GLY A 189 8.37 -18.73 -13.03
N GLY A 190 7.69 -19.70 -13.63
CA GLY A 190 6.74 -20.58 -12.94
C GLY A 190 5.33 -19.99 -12.79
N VAL A 191 4.52 -20.62 -11.95
CA VAL A 191 3.14 -20.17 -11.67
C VAL A 191 3.05 -19.64 -10.25
N ALA A 192 2.54 -18.42 -10.09
CA ALA A 192 2.21 -17.85 -8.80
C ALA A 192 0.69 -17.88 -8.54
N VAL A 193 0.33 -18.14 -7.30
CA VAL A 193 -1.03 -17.84 -6.80
C VAL A 193 -0.98 -16.49 -6.09
N VAL A 194 -1.82 -15.55 -6.54
CA VAL A 194 -2.03 -14.27 -5.86
C VAL A 194 -3.36 -14.34 -5.12
N LEU A 195 -3.31 -14.22 -3.81
CA LEU A 195 -4.48 -14.12 -2.92
C LEU A 195 -4.76 -12.63 -2.71
N GLY A 196 -5.66 -12.09 -3.52
CA GLY A 196 -5.93 -10.66 -3.59
C GLY A 196 -6.71 -10.12 -2.39
N ALA A 197 -6.40 -8.90 -1.99
CA ALA A 197 -7.12 -8.15 -0.96
C ALA A 197 -8.52 -7.71 -1.42
N GLY A 198 -9.41 -7.45 -0.46
CA GLY A 198 -10.80 -7.08 -0.72
C GLY A 198 -11.13 -5.61 -0.47
N ASN A 199 -10.17 -4.79 -0.06
CA ASN A 199 -10.43 -3.41 0.39
C ASN A 199 -10.22 -2.35 -0.71
N VAL A 200 -9.24 -2.52 -1.57
CA VAL A 200 -8.93 -1.60 -2.68
C VAL A 200 -8.87 -2.41 -3.97
N THR A 201 -9.66 -2.00 -4.96
CA THR A 201 -9.88 -2.82 -6.16
C THR A 201 -8.67 -2.91 -7.08
N GLY A 202 -7.72 -1.97 -6.99
CA GLY A 202 -6.46 -2.00 -7.75
C GLY A 202 -5.38 -2.92 -7.19
N LEU A 203 -5.43 -3.29 -5.90
CA LEU A 203 -4.35 -4.05 -5.24
C LEU A 203 -4.11 -5.41 -5.92
N ALA A 204 -5.13 -6.22 -6.07
CA ALA A 204 -5.02 -7.55 -6.66
C ALA A 204 -4.47 -7.51 -8.11
N ALA A 205 -4.84 -6.48 -8.88
CA ALA A 205 -4.30 -6.26 -10.22
C ALA A 205 -2.80 -5.88 -10.17
N ALA A 206 -2.41 -4.99 -9.24
CA ALA A 206 -1.02 -4.58 -9.07
C ALA A 206 -0.12 -5.76 -8.63
N ASP A 207 -0.60 -6.58 -7.68
CA ASP A 207 0.10 -7.79 -7.23
C ASP A 207 0.32 -8.77 -8.39
N ALA A 208 -0.71 -8.99 -9.22
CA ALA A 208 -0.60 -9.85 -10.39
C ALA A 208 0.38 -9.28 -11.44
N ILE A 209 0.35 -7.98 -11.69
CA ILE A 209 1.24 -7.28 -12.62
C ILE A 209 2.70 -7.42 -12.17
N SER A 210 2.97 -7.23 -10.88
CA SER A 210 4.31 -7.43 -10.32
C SER A 210 4.81 -8.87 -10.53
N GLN A 211 4.00 -9.88 -10.20
CA GLN A 211 4.38 -11.28 -10.39
C GLN A 211 4.66 -11.60 -11.87
N ILE A 212 3.91 -11.00 -12.81
CA ILE A 212 4.07 -11.25 -14.24
C ILE A 212 5.33 -10.55 -14.79
N PHE A 213 5.50 -9.27 -14.54
CA PHE A 213 6.52 -8.48 -15.22
C PHE A 213 7.85 -8.40 -14.45
N GLU A 214 7.81 -8.33 -13.14
CA GLU A 214 9.01 -8.25 -12.31
C GLU A 214 9.62 -9.64 -12.06
N HIS A 215 8.77 -10.70 -11.96
CA HIS A 215 9.21 -12.07 -11.64
C HIS A 215 9.02 -13.08 -12.77
N GLY A 216 8.50 -12.66 -13.92
CA GLY A 216 8.33 -13.52 -15.11
C GLY A 216 7.37 -14.70 -14.91
N ARG A 217 6.47 -14.63 -13.93
CA ARG A 217 5.55 -15.72 -13.55
C ARG A 217 4.24 -15.60 -14.32
N ALA A 218 3.56 -16.73 -14.57
CA ALA A 218 2.14 -16.70 -14.85
C ALA A 218 1.36 -16.71 -13.51
N VAL A 219 0.19 -16.06 -13.49
CA VAL A 219 -0.57 -15.80 -12.26
C VAL A 219 -1.94 -16.43 -12.29
N LEU A 220 -2.27 -17.20 -11.27
CA LEU A 220 -3.63 -17.48 -10.88
C LEU A 220 -4.06 -16.45 -9.84
N LEU A 221 -4.89 -15.49 -10.23
CA LEU A 221 -5.40 -14.47 -9.34
C LEU A 221 -6.70 -14.93 -8.68
N LYS A 222 -6.61 -15.28 -7.41
CA LYS A 222 -7.79 -15.58 -6.59
C LYS A 222 -8.35 -14.30 -6.02
N LEU A 223 -9.49 -13.86 -6.55
CA LEU A 223 -10.16 -12.66 -6.09
C LEU A 223 -10.71 -12.82 -4.67
N HIS A 224 -10.67 -11.74 -3.90
CA HIS A 224 -11.39 -11.68 -2.64
C HIS A 224 -12.90 -11.87 -2.91
N PRO A 225 -13.66 -12.56 -2.01
CA PRO A 225 -15.11 -12.77 -2.24
C PRO A 225 -15.90 -11.49 -2.51
N LEU A 226 -15.53 -10.36 -1.92
CA LEU A 226 -16.14 -9.05 -2.21
C LEU A 226 -15.99 -8.62 -3.68
N HIS A 227 -14.89 -9.00 -4.33
CA HIS A 227 -14.59 -8.64 -5.71
C HIS A 227 -15.12 -9.64 -6.74
N GLY A 228 -15.84 -10.68 -6.33
CA GLY A 228 -16.35 -11.71 -7.24
C GLY A 228 -17.22 -11.13 -8.37
N ALA A 229 -18.09 -10.16 -8.07
CA ALA A 229 -18.92 -9.48 -9.05
C ALA A 229 -18.13 -8.57 -10.02
N LEU A 230 -16.90 -8.21 -9.68
CA LEU A 230 -16.01 -7.38 -10.51
C LEU A 230 -15.15 -8.22 -11.47
N GLU A 231 -15.16 -9.57 -11.36
CA GLU A 231 -14.32 -10.44 -12.19
C GLU A 231 -14.44 -10.17 -13.69
N PRO A 232 -15.65 -10.01 -14.28
CA PRO A 232 -15.76 -9.71 -15.71
C PRO A 232 -15.05 -8.42 -16.12
N ILE A 233 -15.13 -7.38 -15.27
CA ILE A 233 -14.46 -6.10 -15.52
C ILE A 233 -12.94 -6.24 -15.42
N PHE A 234 -12.43 -6.98 -14.42
CA PHE A 234 -11.01 -7.28 -14.30
C PHE A 234 -10.49 -8.09 -15.47
N ARG A 235 -11.26 -9.05 -15.95
CA ARG A 235 -10.92 -9.86 -17.12
C ARG A 235 -10.84 -9.02 -18.38
N ASP A 236 -11.75 -8.07 -18.58
CA ASP A 236 -11.70 -7.12 -19.69
C ASP A 236 -10.53 -6.13 -19.54
N ALA A 237 -10.32 -5.60 -18.35
CA ALA A 237 -9.23 -4.68 -18.05
C ALA A 237 -7.85 -5.30 -18.36
N LEU A 238 -7.63 -6.53 -17.94
CA LEU A 238 -6.36 -7.25 -18.09
C LEU A 238 -6.39 -8.29 -19.23
N ARG A 239 -7.33 -8.15 -20.18
CA ARG A 239 -7.51 -9.08 -21.30
C ARG A 239 -6.22 -9.41 -22.06
N PRO A 240 -5.30 -8.48 -22.35
CA PRO A 240 -4.04 -8.84 -23.01
C PRO A 240 -3.21 -9.87 -22.23
N LEU A 241 -3.21 -9.82 -20.90
CA LEU A 241 -2.50 -10.78 -20.05
C LEU A 241 -3.19 -12.15 -20.05
N VAL A 242 -4.53 -12.16 -20.05
CA VAL A 242 -5.33 -13.38 -20.16
C VAL A 242 -5.10 -14.06 -21.51
N VAL A 243 -5.18 -13.31 -22.61
CA VAL A 243 -4.93 -13.82 -23.97
C VAL A 243 -3.50 -14.31 -24.13
N ALA A 244 -2.53 -13.65 -23.50
CA ALA A 244 -1.14 -14.09 -23.48
C ALA A 244 -0.92 -15.38 -22.68
N GLY A 245 -1.93 -15.84 -21.92
CA GLY A 245 -1.90 -17.03 -21.07
C GLY A 245 -1.06 -16.87 -19.80
N VAL A 246 -0.83 -15.62 -19.36
CA VAL A 246 -0.04 -15.33 -18.16
C VAL A 246 -0.89 -14.90 -16.97
N LEU A 247 -2.19 -14.75 -17.14
CA LEU A 247 -3.13 -14.40 -16.08
C LEU A 247 -4.42 -15.21 -16.24
N GLU A 248 -4.90 -15.75 -15.12
CA GLU A 248 -6.24 -16.33 -15.03
C GLU A 248 -6.86 -15.96 -13.69
N PHE A 249 -8.17 -15.89 -13.64
CA PHE A 249 -8.94 -15.50 -12.47
C PHE A 249 -9.68 -16.70 -11.89
N VAL A 250 -9.75 -16.74 -10.56
CA VAL A 250 -10.62 -17.67 -9.84
C VAL A 250 -11.33 -16.95 -8.70
N THR A 251 -12.61 -17.25 -8.56
CA THR A 251 -13.44 -16.82 -7.43
C THR A 251 -13.63 -17.98 -6.46
N GLY A 252 -14.22 -17.74 -5.31
CA GLY A 252 -14.53 -18.76 -4.32
C GLY A 252 -13.99 -18.44 -2.92
N GLY A 253 -14.25 -19.35 -1.99
CA GLY A 253 -13.90 -19.23 -0.58
C GLY A 253 -12.47 -19.67 -0.25
N VAL A 254 -12.27 -19.99 1.04
CA VAL A 254 -10.99 -20.43 1.60
C VAL A 254 -10.54 -21.76 1.00
N GLU A 255 -11.49 -22.66 0.67
CA GLU A 255 -11.18 -23.99 0.12
C GLU A 255 -10.53 -23.91 -1.27
N VAL A 256 -11.03 -22.99 -2.13
CA VAL A 256 -10.41 -22.73 -3.44
C VAL A 256 -9.00 -22.15 -3.26
N ALA A 257 -8.80 -21.23 -2.31
CA ALA A 257 -7.49 -20.69 -2.01
C ALA A 257 -6.51 -21.77 -1.55
N ARG A 258 -6.92 -22.64 -0.63
CA ARG A 258 -6.11 -23.76 -0.13
C ARG A 258 -5.74 -24.74 -1.24
N ALA A 259 -6.70 -25.13 -2.08
CA ALA A 259 -6.46 -26.01 -3.21
C ALA A 259 -5.47 -25.40 -4.21
N ALA A 260 -5.64 -24.11 -4.55
CA ALA A 260 -4.73 -23.39 -5.43
C ALA A 260 -3.31 -23.34 -4.86
N VAL A 261 -3.16 -22.98 -3.59
CA VAL A 261 -1.86 -22.91 -2.91
C VAL A 261 -1.20 -24.28 -2.80
N ALA A 262 -1.97 -25.35 -2.55
CA ALA A 262 -1.43 -26.70 -2.42
C ALA A 262 -1.01 -27.30 -3.78
N ALA A 263 -1.53 -26.81 -4.91
CA ALA A 263 -1.34 -27.41 -6.23
C ALA A 263 0.15 -27.51 -6.61
N PRO A 264 0.63 -28.70 -7.10
CA PRO A 264 2.06 -28.92 -7.39
C PRO A 264 2.68 -27.98 -8.43
N LEU A 265 1.86 -27.50 -9.40
CA LEU A 265 2.31 -26.59 -10.45
C LEU A 265 2.58 -25.17 -9.94
N VAL A 266 2.12 -24.83 -8.74
CA VAL A 266 2.34 -23.51 -8.13
C VAL A 266 3.70 -23.47 -7.45
N SER A 267 4.55 -22.55 -7.86
CA SER A 267 5.91 -22.36 -7.35
C SER A 267 6.05 -21.21 -6.36
N HIS A 268 5.07 -20.30 -6.30
CA HIS A 268 5.12 -19.12 -5.44
C HIS A 268 3.72 -18.71 -4.98
N VAL A 269 3.63 -18.12 -3.80
CA VAL A 269 2.39 -17.56 -3.26
C VAL A 269 2.62 -16.09 -2.95
N HIS A 270 1.66 -15.25 -3.31
CA HIS A 270 1.59 -13.86 -2.86
C HIS A 270 0.29 -13.62 -2.11
N LEU A 271 0.36 -12.97 -0.96
CA LEU A 271 -0.80 -12.64 -0.12
C LEU A 271 -0.81 -11.15 0.19
N THR A 272 -1.89 -10.45 -0.16
CA THR A 272 -2.22 -9.14 0.40
C THR A 272 -3.43 -9.29 1.32
N GLY A 273 -3.24 -9.03 2.62
CA GLY A 273 -4.30 -9.30 3.59
C GLY A 273 -3.95 -8.96 5.03
N GLY A 274 -4.74 -9.44 5.97
CA GLY A 274 -4.51 -9.27 7.40
C GLY A 274 -3.72 -10.43 8.03
N GLU A 275 -3.21 -10.21 9.24
CA GLU A 275 -2.42 -11.16 10.01
C GLU A 275 -3.14 -12.52 10.18
N ALA A 276 -4.47 -12.51 10.38
CA ALA A 276 -5.23 -13.75 10.50
C ALA A 276 -5.23 -14.60 9.22
N ALA A 277 -5.23 -13.97 8.03
CA ALA A 277 -5.13 -14.68 6.77
C ALA A 277 -3.72 -15.26 6.57
N PHE A 278 -2.69 -14.49 6.93
CA PHE A 278 -1.31 -14.96 6.95
C PHE A 278 -1.13 -16.16 7.88
N ASP A 279 -1.63 -16.08 9.11
CA ASP A 279 -1.53 -17.17 10.08
C ASP A 279 -2.24 -18.44 9.60
N ALA A 280 -3.43 -18.30 9.03
CA ALA A 280 -4.17 -19.44 8.47
C ALA A 280 -3.44 -20.07 7.27
N LEU A 281 -2.78 -19.25 6.45
CA LEU A 281 -2.04 -19.71 5.27
C LEU A 281 -0.71 -20.38 5.65
N VAL A 282 0.07 -19.75 6.49
CA VAL A 282 1.45 -20.16 6.79
C VAL A 282 1.48 -21.23 7.88
N TRP A 283 0.63 -21.09 8.90
CA TRP A 283 0.67 -21.90 10.11
C TRP A 283 -0.53 -22.86 10.27
N GLY A 284 -1.54 -22.73 9.40
CA GLY A 284 -2.75 -23.57 9.46
C GLY A 284 -3.78 -23.11 10.51
N GLY A 285 -3.49 -22.09 11.31
CA GLY A 285 -4.36 -21.58 12.37
C GLY A 285 -3.82 -20.33 13.06
N PRO A 286 -4.58 -19.78 14.02
CA PRO A 286 -4.24 -18.52 14.68
C PRO A 286 -2.93 -18.61 15.49
N ARG A 287 -2.22 -17.51 15.58
CA ARG A 287 -0.94 -17.37 16.30
C ARG A 287 -1.01 -17.82 17.77
N ARG A 288 -2.12 -17.52 18.45
CA ARG A 288 -2.36 -17.91 19.86
C ARG A 288 -2.35 -19.42 20.10
N ASP A 289 -2.64 -20.21 19.06
CA ASP A 289 -2.74 -21.67 19.14
C ASP A 289 -1.42 -22.36 18.77
N ARG A 290 -0.34 -21.59 18.47
CA ARG A 290 0.97 -22.11 18.09
C ARG A 290 1.74 -22.56 19.32
N GLY A 291 2.14 -23.82 19.33
CA GLY A 291 3.11 -24.32 20.32
C GLY A 291 4.55 -23.91 19.94
N PRO A 292 5.49 -24.03 20.88
CA PRO A 292 6.90 -23.65 20.65
C PRO A 292 7.61 -24.49 19.57
N ALA A 293 7.05 -25.65 19.21
CA ALA A 293 7.57 -26.53 18.15
C ALA A 293 6.80 -26.40 16.82
N ALA A 294 5.89 -25.41 16.69
CA ALA A 294 5.11 -25.23 15.47
C ALA A 294 6.04 -24.99 14.26
N ARG A 295 5.70 -25.62 13.14
CA ARG A 295 6.39 -25.41 11.87
C ARG A 295 5.41 -24.88 10.83
N PRO A 296 5.86 -24.03 9.88
CA PRO A 296 5.02 -23.60 8.78
C PRO A 296 4.45 -24.79 8.02
N VAL A 297 3.14 -24.74 7.74
CA VAL A 297 2.47 -25.72 6.86
C VAL A 297 2.63 -25.35 5.39
N LEU A 298 2.90 -24.07 5.10
CA LEU A 298 3.21 -23.59 3.76
C LEU A 298 4.67 -23.93 3.41
N ALA A 299 4.85 -24.85 2.45
CA ALA A 299 6.19 -25.25 1.98
C ALA A 299 6.70 -24.41 0.80
N LYS A 300 5.92 -23.45 0.31
CA LYS A 300 6.24 -22.64 -0.88
C LYS A 300 6.79 -21.28 -0.49
N PRO A 301 7.68 -20.70 -1.34
CA PRO A 301 8.09 -19.31 -1.19
C PRO A 301 6.87 -18.38 -1.13
N LEU A 302 6.91 -17.43 -0.20
CA LEU A 302 5.84 -16.47 0.06
C LEU A 302 6.38 -15.05 0.00
N THR A 303 5.67 -14.19 -0.72
CA THR A 303 5.71 -12.74 -0.53
C THR A 303 4.37 -12.28 0.01
N CYS A 304 4.34 -11.28 0.87
CA CYS A 304 3.07 -10.77 1.37
C CYS A 304 3.14 -9.29 1.77
N GLU A 305 1.99 -8.63 1.69
CA GLU A 305 1.70 -7.36 2.33
C GLU A 305 0.68 -7.58 3.44
N LEU A 306 1.00 -7.07 4.62
CA LEU A 306 0.11 -7.04 5.77
C LEU A 306 -0.10 -5.60 6.22
N GLY A 307 -1.09 -5.39 7.08
CA GLY A 307 -1.40 -4.07 7.61
C GLY A 307 -0.40 -3.53 8.63
N ASN A 308 -0.64 -2.31 9.12
CA ASN A 308 0.06 -1.73 10.27
C ASN A 308 -0.82 -0.72 11.01
N VAL A 309 -0.44 -0.39 12.22
CA VAL A 309 -0.99 0.78 12.93
C VAL A 309 -0.27 2.02 12.37
N THR A 310 -0.83 2.60 11.31
CA THR A 310 -0.21 3.71 10.57
C THR A 310 -0.14 4.98 11.42
N PRO A 311 1.07 5.44 11.81
CA PRO A 311 1.24 6.68 12.53
C PRO A 311 1.31 7.88 11.59
N TRP A 312 0.84 9.02 12.09
CA TRP A 312 1.11 10.35 11.54
C TRP A 312 1.81 11.19 12.61
N ILE A 313 3.10 11.40 12.48
CA ILE A 313 3.93 12.16 13.43
C ILE A 313 3.89 13.63 13.03
N VAL A 314 3.50 14.51 13.95
CA VAL A 314 3.53 15.96 13.73
C VAL A 314 4.65 16.55 14.55
N VAL A 315 5.75 16.90 13.91
CA VAL A 315 6.92 17.48 14.58
C VAL A 315 6.59 18.91 15.03
N PRO A 316 6.80 19.24 16.33
CA PRO A 316 6.51 20.56 16.84
C PRO A 316 7.34 21.64 16.16
N GLY A 317 6.73 22.77 15.89
CA GLY A 317 7.36 23.92 15.24
C GLY A 317 6.35 25.00 14.95
N ARG A 318 6.76 26.03 14.21
CA ARG A 318 5.86 27.11 13.80
C ARG A 318 5.28 26.81 12.41
N TYR A 319 3.97 26.70 12.36
CA TYR A 319 3.21 26.54 11.14
C TYR A 319 2.31 27.77 10.93
N THR A 320 2.15 28.21 9.71
CA THR A 320 1.13 29.21 9.38
C THR A 320 -0.26 28.58 9.49
N SER A 321 -1.30 29.39 9.70
CA SER A 321 -2.68 28.92 9.76
C SER A 321 -3.10 28.15 8.50
N ARG A 322 -2.59 28.51 7.30
CA ARG A 322 -2.84 27.79 6.05
C ARG A 322 -2.16 26.44 6.00
N GLU A 323 -0.94 26.34 6.52
CA GLU A 323 -0.21 25.06 6.62
C GLU A 323 -0.91 24.11 7.57
N LEU A 324 -1.32 24.59 8.76
CA LEU A 324 -2.10 23.80 9.72
C LEU A 324 -3.43 23.32 9.11
N GLU A 325 -4.16 24.19 8.39
CA GLU A 325 -5.38 23.79 7.69
C GLU A 325 -5.09 22.71 6.65
N CYS A 326 -4.05 22.88 5.83
CA CYS A 326 -3.68 21.92 4.82
C CYS A 326 -3.31 20.55 5.43
N GLN A 327 -2.52 20.54 6.49
CA GLN A 327 -2.11 19.31 7.17
C GLN A 327 -3.26 18.65 7.92
N ALA A 328 -4.15 19.42 8.55
CA ALA A 328 -5.37 18.91 9.16
C ALA A 328 -6.31 18.26 8.12
N ASP A 329 -6.48 18.91 6.95
CA ASP A 329 -7.22 18.34 5.83
C ASP A 329 -6.58 17.01 5.37
N MET A 330 -5.26 16.96 5.25
CA MET A 330 -4.53 15.78 4.82
C MET A 330 -4.69 14.61 5.83
N ILE A 331 -4.54 14.88 7.12
CA ILE A 331 -4.74 13.90 8.21
C ILE A 331 -6.19 13.40 8.19
N ALA A 332 -7.16 14.31 8.15
CA ALA A 332 -8.58 13.93 8.15
C ALA A 332 -8.94 13.09 6.92
N ALA A 333 -8.45 13.46 5.72
CA ALA A 333 -8.68 12.71 4.51
C ALA A 333 -8.09 11.29 4.58
N SER A 334 -6.88 11.14 5.15
CA SER A 334 -6.24 9.83 5.33
C SER A 334 -6.99 8.91 6.29
N ILE A 335 -7.71 9.47 7.28
CA ILE A 335 -8.53 8.71 8.22
C ILE A 335 -9.81 8.20 7.54
N VAL A 336 -10.48 9.03 6.73
CA VAL A 336 -11.80 8.69 6.19
C VAL A 336 -11.79 8.08 4.80
N ASN A 337 -10.65 8.11 4.10
CA ASN A 337 -10.53 7.50 2.78
C ASN A 337 -10.92 6.02 2.83
N ASN A 338 -11.70 5.58 1.84
CA ASN A 338 -12.19 4.20 1.74
C ASN A 338 -12.92 3.71 3.01
N SER A 339 -13.61 4.58 3.73
CA SER A 339 -14.22 4.28 5.05
C SER A 339 -13.19 3.79 6.08
N SER A 340 -11.92 4.18 5.95
CA SER A 340 -10.78 3.69 6.74
C SER A 340 -10.45 2.19 6.56
N PHE A 341 -11.07 1.50 5.59
CA PHE A 341 -10.72 0.13 5.21
C PHE A 341 -9.48 0.15 4.31
N ASN A 342 -8.36 0.60 4.88
CA ASN A 342 -7.12 0.79 4.18
C ASN A 342 -5.95 0.51 5.13
N CYS A 343 -5.01 -0.36 4.72
CA CYS A 343 -3.81 -0.74 5.48
C CYS A 343 -2.91 0.45 5.86
N ILE A 344 -3.08 1.59 5.19
CA ILE A 344 -2.33 2.83 5.42
C ILE A 344 -3.24 4.02 5.79
N ALA A 345 -4.49 3.78 6.20
CA ALA A 345 -5.30 4.80 6.84
C ALA A 345 -4.63 5.24 8.15
N THR A 346 -4.52 6.54 8.38
CA THR A 346 -3.97 7.03 9.64
C THR A 346 -4.81 6.52 10.82
N LYS A 347 -4.18 5.76 11.70
CA LYS A 347 -4.81 5.22 12.92
C LYS A 347 -4.40 6.00 14.15
N LEU A 348 -3.21 6.60 14.12
CA LEU A 348 -2.66 7.29 15.26
C LEU A 348 -1.95 8.57 14.83
N VAL A 349 -2.38 9.71 15.38
CA VAL A 349 -1.67 10.98 15.27
C VAL A 349 -0.76 11.11 16.50
N ILE A 350 0.51 11.39 16.30
CA ILE A 350 1.50 11.55 17.37
C ILE A 350 1.93 13.00 17.42
N THR A 351 1.69 13.67 18.55
CA THR A 351 2.00 15.08 18.74
C THR A 351 2.90 15.31 19.97
N CYS A 352 3.45 16.50 20.10
CA CYS A 352 4.13 16.93 21.31
C CYS A 352 3.13 17.64 22.26
N ARG A 353 3.08 17.23 23.53
CA ARG A 353 2.12 17.79 24.49
C ARG A 353 2.35 19.28 24.75
N SER A 354 3.60 19.71 24.80
CA SER A 354 3.99 21.10 25.04
C SER A 354 3.94 22.01 23.80
N TRP A 355 3.55 21.48 22.63
CA TRP A 355 3.51 22.27 21.41
C TRP A 355 2.29 23.21 21.39
N ASP A 356 2.54 24.51 21.26
CA ASP A 356 1.52 25.56 21.37
C ASP A 356 0.37 25.43 20.36
N GLN A 357 0.66 24.96 19.14
CA GLN A 357 -0.33 24.82 18.07
C GLN A 357 -1.02 23.44 18.01
N ARG A 358 -0.72 22.56 19.00
CA ARG A 358 -1.30 21.21 19.03
C ARG A 358 -2.83 21.23 19.05
N GLN A 359 -3.42 22.02 19.95
CA GLN A 359 -4.88 22.06 20.07
C GLN A 359 -5.54 22.62 18.80
N GLU A 360 -4.95 23.66 18.21
CA GLU A 360 -5.46 24.24 16.95
C GLU A 360 -5.47 23.18 15.83
N LEU A 361 -4.40 22.38 15.70
CA LEU A 361 -4.36 21.29 14.72
C LEU A 361 -5.47 20.27 14.97
N LEU A 362 -5.62 19.81 16.21
CA LEU A 362 -6.62 18.79 16.59
C LEU A 362 -8.05 19.29 16.37
N ASP A 363 -8.35 20.54 16.73
CA ASP A 363 -9.66 21.15 16.50
C ASP A 363 -10.01 21.18 15.00
N ARG A 364 -9.03 21.51 14.14
CA ARG A 364 -9.20 21.50 12.67
C ARG A 364 -9.43 20.10 12.14
N VAL A 365 -8.67 19.10 12.62
CA VAL A 365 -8.86 17.69 12.25
C VAL A 365 -10.27 17.22 12.64
N GLN A 366 -10.67 17.44 13.89
CA GLN A 366 -11.98 17.05 14.41
C GLN A 366 -13.11 17.75 13.64
N TRP A 367 -12.99 19.05 13.39
CA TRP A 367 -13.96 19.80 12.60
C TRP A 367 -14.12 19.21 11.19
N ARG A 368 -13.00 18.87 10.54
CA ARG A 368 -13.05 18.29 9.21
C ARG A 368 -13.67 16.89 9.21
N LEU A 369 -13.35 16.06 10.19
CA LEU A 369 -13.93 14.73 10.35
C LEU A 369 -15.43 14.78 10.64
N ALA A 370 -15.87 15.68 11.51
CA ALA A 370 -17.29 15.87 11.86
C ALA A 370 -18.15 16.33 10.66
N ALA A 371 -17.54 17.04 9.70
CA ALA A 371 -18.20 17.46 8.48
C ALA A 371 -18.37 16.35 7.44
N GLN A 372 -17.78 15.16 7.66
CA GLN A 372 -17.90 14.07 6.71
C GLN A 372 -19.11 13.19 7.02
N PRO A 373 -19.90 12.80 6.01
CA PRO A 373 -20.97 11.85 6.23
C PRO A 373 -20.40 10.48 6.63
N ALA A 374 -21.11 9.81 7.54
CA ALA A 374 -20.83 8.41 7.84
C ALA A 374 -21.00 7.55 6.57
N ARG A 375 -20.13 6.57 6.40
CA ARG A 375 -20.17 5.65 5.26
C ARG A 375 -20.63 4.26 5.69
N ARG A 376 -21.18 3.49 4.76
CA ARG A 376 -21.64 2.13 5.04
C ARG A 376 -20.51 1.21 5.50
N ALA A 377 -20.85 0.31 6.42
CA ALA A 377 -20.03 -0.84 6.80
C ALA A 377 -20.12 -1.90 5.68
N TRP A 378 -19.27 -1.80 4.67
CA TRP A 378 -19.29 -2.73 3.55
C TRP A 378 -18.23 -3.84 3.67
N TYR A 379 -17.22 -3.64 4.54
CA TYR A 379 -16.16 -4.62 4.74
C TYR A 379 -16.57 -5.64 5.83
N PRO A 380 -16.40 -6.95 5.59
CA PRO A 380 -16.89 -7.99 6.50
C PRO A 380 -16.34 -7.86 7.91
N GLY A 381 -17.20 -7.94 8.91
CA GLY A 381 -16.86 -7.86 10.33
C GLY A 381 -16.59 -6.43 10.84
N SER A 382 -16.68 -5.41 9.98
CA SER A 382 -16.34 -4.03 10.34
C SER A 382 -17.26 -3.45 11.39
N THR A 383 -18.54 -3.78 11.40
CA THR A 383 -19.51 -3.31 12.41
C THR A 383 -19.08 -3.72 13.82
N ALA A 384 -18.79 -5.00 14.05
CA ALA A 384 -18.39 -5.51 15.35
C ALA A 384 -17.03 -4.93 15.81
N LEU A 385 -16.07 -4.77 14.88
CA LEU A 385 -14.79 -4.14 15.18
C LEU A 385 -14.96 -2.66 15.57
N TRP A 386 -15.84 -1.94 14.87
CA TRP A 386 -16.12 -0.55 15.18
C TRP A 386 -16.79 -0.40 16.53
N GLU A 387 -17.81 -1.22 16.85
CA GLU A 387 -18.49 -1.22 18.15
C GLU A 387 -17.53 -1.48 19.31
N THR A 388 -16.59 -2.43 19.09
CA THR A 388 -15.56 -2.75 20.09
C THR A 388 -14.64 -1.55 20.39
N LEU A 389 -14.17 -0.84 19.36
CA LEU A 389 -13.23 0.27 19.56
C LEU A 389 -13.93 1.57 19.93
N ALA A 390 -15.10 1.82 19.36
CA ALA A 390 -15.91 3.02 19.64
C ALA A 390 -16.68 2.94 20.99
N GLU A 391 -16.77 1.76 21.61
CA GLU A 391 -17.49 1.49 22.87
C GLU A 391 -18.97 1.90 22.83
N ARG A 392 -19.58 1.73 21.66
CA ARG A 392 -21.02 2.03 21.46
C ARG A 392 -21.57 1.21 20.30
N GLN A 393 -22.88 1.07 20.23
CA GLN A 393 -23.54 0.38 19.13
C GLN A 393 -23.45 1.20 17.83
N ALA A 394 -23.26 0.51 16.72
CA ALA A 394 -23.30 1.11 15.39
C ALA A 394 -24.74 1.61 15.08
N PRO A 395 -24.89 2.67 14.29
CA PRO A 395 -26.18 3.14 13.81
C PRO A 395 -26.97 2.04 13.09
N ALA A 396 -28.29 2.02 13.31
CA ALA A 396 -29.19 1.00 12.71
C ALA A 396 -29.28 1.06 11.19
N ASP A 397 -28.86 2.17 10.56
CA ASP A 397 -28.81 2.34 9.11
C ASP A 397 -27.61 1.65 8.45
N GLY A 398 -26.75 0.98 9.24
CA GLY A 398 -25.56 0.26 8.76
C GLY A 398 -24.40 1.17 8.36
N THR A 399 -24.37 2.41 8.82
CA THR A 399 -23.24 3.32 8.63
C THR A 399 -22.28 3.29 9.82
N LEU A 400 -21.01 3.62 9.57
CA LEU A 400 -19.99 3.75 10.60
C LEU A 400 -19.50 5.21 10.66
N PRO A 401 -19.95 5.98 11.64
CA PRO A 401 -19.42 7.32 11.88
C PRO A 401 -17.93 7.29 12.22
N THR A 402 -17.19 8.29 11.75
CA THR A 402 -15.77 8.42 12.12
C THR A 402 -15.64 8.77 13.61
N VAL A 403 -14.79 8.05 14.31
CA VAL A 403 -14.43 8.29 15.70
C VAL A 403 -13.00 8.77 15.78
N PHE A 404 -12.79 9.95 16.35
CA PHE A 404 -11.47 10.49 16.63
C PHE A 404 -11.33 10.81 18.11
N ARG A 405 -10.38 10.18 18.79
CA ARG A 405 -10.16 10.34 20.23
C ARG A 405 -8.81 11.01 20.47
N ALA A 406 -8.83 12.28 20.84
CA ALA A 406 -7.63 13.02 21.22
C ALA A 406 -7.21 12.73 22.68
N GLY A 407 -5.92 12.80 22.95
CA GLY A 407 -5.37 12.65 24.29
C GLY A 407 -5.42 11.21 24.83
N LEU A 408 -5.26 10.21 23.96
CA LEU A 408 -5.13 8.82 24.40
C LEU A 408 -3.92 8.67 25.33
N ASP A 409 -4.11 7.89 26.38
CA ASP A 409 -3.05 7.44 27.27
C ASP A 409 -2.53 6.08 26.76
N PRO A 410 -1.25 5.95 26.41
CA PRO A 410 -0.71 4.71 25.84
C PRO A 410 -0.95 3.46 26.70
N ASP A 411 -0.94 3.60 28.02
CA ASP A 411 -1.11 2.48 28.95
C ASP A 411 -2.58 2.13 29.18
N ARG A 412 -3.44 3.14 29.29
CA ARG A 412 -4.88 2.95 29.57
C ARG A 412 -5.67 2.63 28.30
N ASP A 413 -5.26 3.21 27.18
CA ASP A 413 -5.93 3.09 25.89
C ASP A 413 -5.16 2.17 24.92
N ALA A 414 -4.35 1.23 25.44
CA ALA A 414 -3.47 0.34 24.68
C ALA A 414 -4.16 -0.33 23.48
N ARG A 415 -5.45 -0.67 23.59
CA ARG A 415 -6.25 -1.22 22.49
C ARG A 415 -6.23 -0.39 21.21
N TRP A 416 -6.00 0.94 21.28
CA TRP A 416 -5.93 1.81 20.10
C TRP A 416 -4.62 1.63 19.33
N THR A 417 -3.62 1.03 19.94
CA THR A 417 -2.27 0.87 19.41
C THR A 417 -1.82 -0.58 19.23
N GLU A 418 -2.52 -1.56 19.83
CA GLU A 418 -2.09 -2.97 19.88
C GLU A 418 -2.32 -3.75 18.58
N ARG A 419 -3.18 -3.25 17.68
CA ARG A 419 -3.49 -3.89 16.41
C ARG A 419 -4.02 -2.89 15.38
N GLU A 420 -3.93 -3.26 14.11
CA GLU A 420 -4.65 -2.55 13.06
C GLU A 420 -6.16 -2.71 13.23
N TRP A 421 -6.84 -1.62 13.56
CA TRP A 421 -8.28 -1.55 13.53
C TRP A 421 -8.74 -1.10 12.15
N PHE A 422 -9.27 -2.02 11.40
CA PHE A 422 -9.70 -1.79 10.01
C PHE A 422 -11.11 -1.18 9.98
N VAL A 423 -11.27 -0.03 10.65
CA VAL A 423 -12.54 0.71 10.82
C VAL A 423 -12.24 2.22 10.90
N PRO A 424 -13.26 3.10 10.69
CA PRO A 424 -13.09 4.56 10.73
C PRO A 424 -12.91 5.10 12.15
N CYS A 425 -11.91 4.57 12.83
CA CYS A 425 -11.51 5.02 14.16
C CYS A 425 -10.01 5.39 14.11
N ALA A 426 -9.68 6.54 14.67
CA ALA A 426 -8.30 7.00 14.85
C ALA A 426 -8.18 7.76 16.18
N GLY A 427 -6.96 7.83 16.70
CA GLY A 427 -6.68 8.54 17.93
C GLY A 427 -5.50 9.46 17.85
N GLU A 428 -5.28 10.24 18.90
CA GLU A 428 -4.09 11.05 19.06
C GLU A 428 -3.44 10.78 20.40
N ILE A 429 -2.12 10.63 20.38
CA ILE A 429 -1.25 10.52 21.56
C ILE A 429 -0.32 11.71 21.60
N ALA A 430 -0.32 12.41 22.76
CA ALA A 430 0.59 13.50 23.02
C ALA A 430 1.79 13.03 23.83
N LEU A 431 2.98 13.01 23.24
CA LEU A 431 4.22 12.66 23.92
C LEU A 431 4.77 13.85 24.70
N GLU A 432 5.20 13.59 25.93
CA GLU A 432 5.89 14.59 26.75
C GLU A 432 7.30 14.85 26.21
N ALA A 433 7.60 16.08 25.86
CA ALA A 433 8.94 16.49 25.43
C ALA A 433 9.12 18.00 25.68
N ASP A 434 10.32 18.39 26.05
CA ASP A 434 10.74 19.77 26.33
C ASP A 434 11.49 20.41 25.13
N SER A 435 11.81 19.61 24.13
CA SER A 435 12.49 20.04 22.92
C SER A 435 12.07 19.22 21.71
N VAL A 436 12.33 19.73 20.50
CA VAL A 436 12.09 19.00 19.25
C VAL A 436 12.89 17.70 19.21
N ASP A 437 14.13 17.72 19.71
CA ASP A 437 14.99 16.53 19.74
C ASP A 437 14.45 15.45 20.65
N ALA A 438 14.03 15.84 21.86
CA ALA A 438 13.41 14.91 22.80
C ALA A 438 12.11 14.33 22.22
N PHE A 439 11.30 15.15 21.53
CA PHE A 439 10.09 14.69 20.84
C PHE A 439 10.42 13.68 19.75
N CYS A 440 11.36 13.99 18.85
CA CYS A 440 11.76 13.08 17.77
C CYS A 440 12.25 11.73 18.33
N SER A 441 13.09 11.76 19.39
CA SER A 441 13.58 10.54 20.02
C SER A 441 12.46 9.70 20.64
N ARG A 442 11.53 10.33 21.34
CA ARG A 442 10.35 9.64 21.93
C ARG A 442 9.39 9.13 20.87
N ALA A 443 9.18 9.87 19.79
CA ALA A 443 8.34 9.42 18.68
C ALA A 443 8.94 8.19 17.99
N LEU A 444 10.25 8.15 17.79
CA LEU A 444 10.95 6.98 17.27
C LEU A 444 10.83 5.78 18.21
N GLU A 445 11.05 5.97 19.49
CA GLU A 445 10.87 4.91 20.49
C GLU A 445 9.46 4.38 20.49
N PHE A 446 8.47 5.27 20.55
CA PHE A 446 7.07 4.90 20.57
C PHE A 446 6.64 4.13 19.30
N THR A 447 7.05 4.60 18.12
CA THR A 447 6.68 3.96 16.84
C THR A 447 7.30 2.59 16.65
N ARG A 448 8.42 2.27 17.30
CA ARG A 448 9.03 0.91 17.28
C ARG A 448 8.15 -0.16 17.94
N HIS A 449 7.27 0.25 18.85
CA HIS A 449 6.34 -0.64 19.55
C HIS A 449 4.99 -0.78 18.83
N LEU A 450 4.73 0.02 17.80
CA LEU A 450 3.50 -0.11 17.02
C LEU A 450 3.56 -1.33 16.11
N PRO A 451 2.45 -2.08 15.99
CA PRO A 451 2.37 -3.22 15.07
C PRO A 451 2.57 -2.80 13.62
N GLY A 452 3.40 -3.55 12.93
CA GLY A 452 3.67 -3.38 11.50
C GLY A 452 4.77 -2.36 11.18
N SER A 453 5.09 -2.27 9.89
CA SER A 453 6.19 -1.45 9.36
C SER A 453 5.94 -1.04 7.90
N LEU A 454 4.65 -0.95 7.47
CA LEU A 454 4.31 -0.69 6.07
C LEU A 454 4.58 0.76 5.71
N ALA A 455 3.91 1.69 6.39
CA ALA A 455 4.05 3.10 6.07
C ALA A 455 3.80 4.01 7.29
N ALA A 456 4.44 5.18 7.26
CA ALA A 456 4.22 6.28 8.21
C ALA A 456 4.11 7.61 7.48
N SER A 457 3.42 8.58 8.07
CA SER A 457 3.40 9.96 7.60
C SER A 457 4.01 10.89 8.66
N VAL A 458 4.71 11.93 8.21
CA VAL A 458 5.38 12.90 9.09
C VAL A 458 5.08 14.30 8.59
N THR A 459 4.57 15.18 9.44
CA THR A 459 4.50 16.61 9.15
C THR A 459 5.74 17.30 9.74
N LEU A 460 6.48 17.99 8.89
CA LEU A 460 7.68 18.73 9.25
C LEU A 460 7.48 20.23 9.04
N PRO A 461 7.83 21.09 10.01
CA PRO A 461 7.80 22.53 9.80
C PRO A 461 8.93 22.94 8.85
N THR A 462 8.67 23.98 8.04
CA THR A 462 9.72 24.59 7.24
C THR A 462 10.73 25.27 8.15
N THR A 463 12.01 25.02 7.93
CA THR A 463 13.09 25.65 8.70
C THR A 463 14.24 26.08 7.80
N ALA A 464 14.79 27.25 8.09
CA ALA A 464 16.04 27.74 7.50
C ALA A 464 17.26 27.27 8.29
N ASP A 465 17.09 26.88 9.56
CA ASP A 465 18.16 26.44 10.43
C ASP A 465 18.70 25.06 9.99
N PRO A 466 20.01 24.96 9.64
CA PRO A 466 20.62 23.71 9.20
C PRO A 466 20.61 22.62 10.28
N ALA A 467 20.75 22.98 11.55
CA ALA A 467 20.77 22.02 12.66
C ALA A 467 19.39 21.38 12.82
N THR A 468 18.33 22.17 12.82
CA THR A 468 16.94 21.66 12.86
C THR A 468 16.64 20.78 11.64
N ARG A 469 17.07 21.17 10.44
CA ARG A 469 16.90 20.36 9.23
C ARG A 469 17.60 19.01 9.36
N ARG A 470 18.82 18.99 9.87
CA ARG A 470 19.57 17.74 10.12
C ARG A 470 18.82 16.82 11.09
N ARG A 471 18.23 17.35 12.16
CA ARG A 471 17.43 16.58 13.12
C ARG A 471 16.18 15.99 12.48
N GLN A 472 15.50 16.76 11.62
CA GLN A 472 14.37 16.27 10.83
C GLN A 472 14.79 15.10 9.92
N GLU A 473 15.93 15.20 9.24
CA GLU A 473 16.46 14.09 8.43
C GLU A 473 16.79 12.86 9.30
N MET A 474 17.40 13.05 10.47
CA MET A 474 17.66 11.94 11.40
C MET A 474 16.39 11.22 11.84
N LEU A 475 15.28 11.95 12.09
CA LEU A 475 14.00 11.32 12.38
C LEU A 475 13.58 10.41 11.21
N LEU A 476 13.62 10.90 9.98
CA LEU A 476 13.20 10.15 8.79
C LEU A 476 14.12 8.93 8.54
N ASP A 477 15.39 9.04 8.90
CA ASP A 477 16.38 7.97 8.74
C ASP A 477 16.13 6.78 9.67
N HIS A 478 15.60 7.05 10.86
CA HIS A 478 15.39 6.04 11.89
C HIS A 478 13.97 5.48 11.95
N LEU A 479 13.05 5.98 11.12
CA LEU A 479 11.71 5.41 10.99
C LEU A 479 11.76 4.11 10.19
N ALA A 480 11.55 2.97 10.85
CA ALA A 480 11.59 1.64 10.26
C ALA A 480 10.26 1.28 9.56
N TYR A 481 9.91 2.04 8.54
CA TYR A 481 8.74 1.81 7.68
C TYR A 481 9.17 1.67 6.22
N GLY A 482 8.50 0.82 5.46
CA GLY A 482 8.78 0.64 4.03
C GLY A 482 8.63 1.93 3.25
N VAL A 483 7.65 2.76 3.63
CA VAL A 483 7.48 4.11 3.11
C VAL A 483 7.31 5.12 4.24
N VAL A 484 8.06 6.22 4.18
CA VAL A 484 7.86 7.40 5.04
C VAL A 484 7.46 8.57 4.16
N ALA A 485 6.25 9.09 4.36
CA ALA A 485 5.74 10.25 3.62
C ALA A 485 5.88 11.53 4.45
N VAL A 486 6.46 12.56 3.87
CA VAL A 486 6.68 13.86 4.51
C VAL A 486 5.69 14.88 3.97
N ASN A 487 4.93 15.52 4.86
CA ASN A 487 3.92 16.54 4.57
C ASN A 487 2.78 16.05 3.66
N CYS A 488 2.61 14.75 3.54
CA CYS A 488 1.56 14.13 2.74
C CYS A 488 1.19 12.76 3.29
N TRP A 489 0.07 12.21 2.82
CA TRP A 489 -0.35 10.87 3.18
C TRP A 489 0.47 9.79 2.46
N SER A 490 0.90 8.77 3.19
CA SER A 490 1.74 7.68 2.66
C SER A 490 1.10 6.89 1.51
N ALA A 491 -0.24 6.85 1.42
CA ALA A 491 -0.94 6.23 0.29
C ALA A 491 -0.59 6.83 -1.08
N LEU A 492 -0.15 8.09 -1.11
CA LEU A 492 0.29 8.72 -2.36
C LEU A 492 1.52 8.01 -2.94
N ALA A 493 2.39 7.45 -2.11
CA ALA A 493 3.53 6.67 -2.58
C ALA A 493 3.09 5.41 -3.33
N TYR A 494 2.07 4.70 -2.82
CA TYR A 494 1.46 3.57 -3.53
C TYR A 494 0.86 4.00 -4.87
N ALA A 495 0.07 5.08 -4.88
CA ALA A 495 -0.58 5.60 -6.10
C ALA A 495 0.42 6.09 -7.15
N MET A 496 1.62 6.52 -6.75
CA MET A 496 2.70 6.95 -7.64
C MET A 496 3.43 5.79 -8.32
N THR A 497 3.26 4.57 -7.89
CA THR A 497 3.68 3.27 -8.45
C THR A 497 5.15 3.15 -8.87
N SER A 498 5.88 4.23 -9.11
CA SER A 498 7.34 4.24 -9.33
C SER A 498 8.15 4.04 -8.04
N ILE A 499 7.49 4.21 -6.88
CA ILE A 499 8.06 3.98 -5.55
C ILE A 499 7.86 2.49 -5.22
N PRO A 500 8.92 1.71 -4.95
CA PRO A 500 8.78 0.34 -4.48
C PRO A 500 7.90 0.27 -3.23
N TRP A 501 7.07 -0.76 -3.16
CA TRP A 501 6.09 -0.93 -2.10
C TRP A 501 6.29 -2.23 -1.33
N GLY A 502 6.12 -2.20 -0.02
CA GLY A 502 6.25 -3.32 0.90
C GLY A 502 6.55 -2.86 2.32
N GLY A 503 6.55 -3.79 3.27
CA GLY A 503 6.99 -3.53 4.65
C GLY A 503 8.49 -3.23 4.73
N PHE A 504 8.92 -2.58 5.81
CA PHE A 504 10.35 -2.41 6.08
C PHE A 504 11.03 -3.79 6.20
N PRO A 505 12.22 -3.98 5.60
CA PRO A 505 12.91 -5.28 5.61
C PRO A 505 13.17 -5.84 7.01
N GLY A 506 13.28 -7.17 7.08
CA GLY A 506 13.58 -7.91 8.31
C GLY A 506 12.37 -8.67 8.88
N GLY A 507 11.23 -8.70 8.17
CA GLY A 507 10.13 -9.62 8.48
C GLY A 507 10.55 -11.09 8.28
N THR A 508 10.05 -11.98 9.12
CA THR A 508 10.23 -13.44 9.02
C THR A 508 8.86 -14.12 9.04
N LEU A 509 8.82 -15.44 8.79
CA LEU A 509 7.56 -16.18 8.91
C LEU A 509 7.01 -16.16 10.35
N GLU A 510 7.89 -16.10 11.34
CA GLU A 510 7.54 -16.03 12.76
C GLU A 510 7.05 -14.63 13.15
N GLU A 511 7.66 -13.60 12.58
CA GLU A 511 7.35 -12.20 12.82
C GLU A 511 7.29 -11.43 11.49
N PRO A 512 6.18 -11.56 10.75
CA PRO A 512 6.08 -11.00 9.40
C PRO A 512 5.99 -9.47 9.36
N ARG A 513 5.73 -8.79 10.50
CA ARG A 513 5.49 -7.35 10.56
C ARG A 513 4.42 -6.93 9.54
N SER A 514 4.75 -6.04 8.60
CA SER A 514 3.85 -5.67 7.49
C SER A 514 4.10 -6.43 6.20
N GLY A 515 4.79 -7.56 6.26
CA GLY A 515 4.94 -8.42 5.08
C GLY A 515 6.34 -8.95 4.87
N LEU A 516 6.48 -9.73 3.81
CA LEU A 516 7.71 -10.39 3.39
C LEU A 516 8.00 -10.04 1.93
N GLY A 517 9.20 -9.51 1.68
CA GLY A 517 9.62 -9.12 0.34
C GLY A 517 9.00 -7.80 -0.13
N THR A 518 9.28 -7.44 -1.39
CA THR A 518 8.73 -6.28 -2.07
C THR A 518 7.44 -6.68 -2.79
N VAL A 519 6.40 -5.87 -2.69
CA VAL A 519 5.08 -6.12 -3.31
C VAL A 519 5.11 -5.72 -4.77
N HIS A 520 5.58 -4.50 -5.08
CA HIS A 520 5.88 -4.09 -6.44
C HIS A 520 7.13 -3.17 -6.47
N ASP A 521 7.89 -3.30 -7.56
CA ASP A 521 9.08 -2.50 -7.84
C ASP A 521 9.33 -2.51 -9.36
N PRO A 522 8.61 -1.69 -10.13
CA PRO A 522 8.68 -1.72 -11.60
C PRO A 522 10.06 -1.32 -12.16
N LEU A 523 10.92 -0.72 -11.32
CA LEU A 523 12.28 -0.35 -11.69
C LEU A 523 13.30 -1.45 -11.37
N LEU A 524 12.89 -2.54 -10.71
CA LEU A 524 13.73 -3.68 -10.32
C LEU A 524 14.96 -3.26 -9.49
N LEU A 525 14.77 -2.33 -8.55
CA LEU A 525 15.87 -1.81 -7.73
C LEU A 525 16.43 -2.90 -6.79
N PRO A 526 17.75 -2.98 -6.61
CA PRO A 526 18.35 -3.95 -5.72
C PRO A 526 18.23 -3.50 -4.26
N LEU A 527 18.09 -4.46 -3.34
CA LEU A 527 18.23 -4.27 -1.89
C LEU A 527 17.49 -3.03 -1.35
N VAL A 528 16.23 -2.86 -1.77
CA VAL A 528 15.38 -1.76 -1.29
C VAL A 528 15.21 -1.85 0.23
N HIS A 529 15.59 -0.79 0.94
CA HIS A 529 15.35 -0.65 2.37
C HIS A 529 14.03 0.06 2.65
N ASN A 530 13.92 1.30 2.19
CA ASN A 530 12.69 2.07 2.30
C ASN A 530 12.65 3.20 1.26
N ALA A 531 11.52 3.86 1.19
CA ALA A 531 11.34 5.04 0.35
C ALA A 531 10.87 6.24 1.18
N ILE A 532 11.36 7.43 0.81
CA ILE A 532 10.91 8.69 1.36
C ILE A 532 10.15 9.45 0.26
N LEU A 533 8.85 9.66 0.49
CA LEU A 533 8.04 10.54 -0.35
C LEU A 533 7.95 11.91 0.30
N ARG A 534 8.47 12.95 -0.32
CA ARG A 534 8.35 14.33 0.14
C ARG A 534 7.28 15.06 -0.67
N GLY A 535 6.28 15.59 0.02
CA GLY A 535 5.26 16.48 -0.54
C GLY A 535 5.44 17.92 -0.03
N PRO A 536 4.78 18.89 -0.68
CA PRO A 536 4.76 20.27 -0.20
C PRO A 536 3.91 20.36 1.09
N LEU A 537 4.38 21.18 2.05
CA LEU A 537 3.65 21.42 3.30
C LEU A 537 2.30 22.10 3.06
N LEU A 538 2.23 22.92 2.01
CA LEU A 538 1.01 23.59 1.54
C LEU A 538 0.72 23.17 0.10
N ILE A 539 -0.43 22.53 -0.13
CA ILE A 539 -0.86 22.06 -1.46
C ILE A 539 -1.98 22.93 -1.99
N TRP A 540 -1.79 23.42 -3.20
CA TRP A 540 -2.81 24.12 -3.95
C TRP A 540 -2.68 23.79 -5.46
N PRO A 541 -3.78 23.45 -6.17
CA PRO A 541 -5.16 23.28 -5.70
C PRO A 541 -5.32 22.08 -4.76
N LYS A 542 -6.43 22.05 -4.00
CA LYS A 542 -6.75 20.90 -3.11
C LYS A 542 -6.77 19.59 -3.92
N PRO A 543 -6.15 18.51 -3.41
CA PRO A 543 -6.09 17.24 -4.10
C PRO A 543 -7.46 16.66 -4.46
N PRO A 544 -7.65 16.09 -5.67
CA PRO A 544 -8.95 15.57 -6.10
C PRO A 544 -9.43 14.35 -5.31
N TRP A 545 -8.56 13.64 -4.62
CA TRP A 545 -8.88 12.48 -3.78
C TRP A 545 -9.41 12.85 -2.37
N PHE A 546 -9.43 14.14 -2.01
CA PHE A 546 -10.06 14.56 -0.77
C PHE A 546 -11.57 14.30 -0.83
N PRO A 547 -12.19 13.67 0.21
CA PRO A 547 -13.61 13.32 0.21
C PRO A 547 -14.55 14.50 0.03
N TRP A 548 -14.11 15.71 0.36
CA TRP A 548 -14.87 16.96 0.21
C TRP A 548 -14.54 17.73 -1.08
N HIS A 549 -13.78 17.14 -2.01
CA HIS A 549 -13.48 17.78 -3.28
C HIS A 549 -14.66 17.62 -4.25
N THR A 550 -15.45 18.67 -4.48
CA THR A 550 -16.70 18.63 -5.26
C THR A 550 -16.52 18.24 -6.73
N ARG A 551 -15.32 18.36 -7.29
CA ARG A 551 -14.97 18.02 -8.68
C ARG A 551 -13.98 16.84 -8.79
N GLY A 552 -13.73 16.12 -7.69
CA GLY A 552 -12.74 15.07 -7.64
C GLY A 552 -12.88 14.06 -8.76
N ALA A 553 -14.04 13.44 -8.91
CA ALA A 553 -14.31 12.44 -9.94
C ALA A 553 -14.14 12.97 -11.39
N ARG A 554 -14.41 14.25 -11.64
CA ARG A 554 -14.21 14.86 -12.96
C ARG A 554 -12.73 15.07 -13.27
N LEU A 555 -11.95 15.50 -12.29
CA LEU A 555 -10.51 15.73 -12.44
C LEU A 555 -9.71 14.43 -12.57
N THR A 556 -10.19 13.35 -11.97
CA THR A 556 -9.56 12.03 -12.09
C THR A 556 -9.87 11.30 -13.39
N ARG A 557 -10.87 11.76 -14.17
CA ARG A 557 -11.19 11.21 -15.50
C ARG A 557 -10.38 11.84 -16.65
N GLY A 558 -9.83 13.00 -16.46
CA GLY A 558 -9.02 13.73 -17.45
C GLY A 558 -7.55 13.47 -17.29
#